data_412a93df3ecaa53d00687d4df09cec14
#
_entry.id   412a93df3ecaa53d00687d4df09cec14
#
_cell.length_a   1.000
_cell.length_b   1.000
_cell.length_c   1.000
_cell.angle_alpha   90.00
_cell.angle_beta   90.00
_cell.angle_gamma   90.00
#
_symmetry.space_group_name_H-M   'P 1'
#
loop_
_entity.id
_entity.type
_entity.pdbx_description
1 polymer ?
#
loop_
_entity_poly.entity_id
_entity_poly.type
_entity_poly.pdbx_seq_one_letter_code
_entity_poly.pdbx_strand_id
1 'polypeptide(L)'
;VRKTDTDRWPVIATARRGDLGAALDAVIKWRDRSDIYINCNAIKVDDFANVRAGSRGGADDIDAVLCVWADLDVAGPNHNSAKRYPPSIGDAMAILEELPTCSMLLHTGGGLGAFWYLDEPITGIKAKGTGKETATLVTQRWVRTVANSAALLGREIDEGVGDLPRIMRLAGTYNHKPAKRGAPLQECVLEFCNGWPMRRYTLQELQACMVSLEAPAIAAARPTSQSPIEALQRPHKATTSSAGYNILRSVDQAPWHHIWPAGWENVRQEQVNGEPVEIWVRPGAASTKSATCWDRGCTVFSDAIPGLPAGGYSKAEIQAWAIGLDPHDVSGLAKTIYADAKAGTK
;
A
#
# COMPACT_ATOMS: atom_id res chain seq x y z
N VAL A 1 3.77 -20.65 -0.89
CA VAL A 1 5.11 -21.00 -0.40
C VAL A 1 5.18 -20.81 1.10
N ARG A 2 5.82 -21.69 1.82
CA ARG A 2 5.96 -21.66 3.28
C ARG A 2 7.45 -21.53 3.64
N LYS A 3 7.80 -20.71 4.63
CA LYS A 3 9.16 -20.68 5.17
C LYS A 3 9.30 -21.76 6.26
N THR A 4 10.32 -22.59 6.20
CA THR A 4 10.68 -23.56 7.25
C THR A 4 11.80 -23.00 8.14
N ASP A 5 12.02 -23.62 9.30
CA ASP A 5 13.13 -23.24 10.20
C ASP A 5 14.52 -23.47 9.60
N THR A 6 14.62 -24.29 8.55
CA THR A 6 15.86 -24.53 7.80
C THR A 6 16.03 -23.60 6.58
N ASP A 7 15.32 -22.45 6.54
CA ASP A 7 15.31 -21.51 5.41
C ASP A 7 14.93 -22.12 4.04
N ARG A 8 14.30 -23.26 4.04
CA ARG A 8 13.70 -23.84 2.84
C ARG A 8 12.35 -23.18 2.55
N TRP A 9 11.99 -23.14 1.28
CA TRP A 9 10.78 -22.50 0.76
C TRP A 9 9.90 -23.50 0.01
N PRO A 10 9.36 -24.56 0.69
CA PRO A 10 8.52 -25.53 0.01
C PRO A 10 7.27 -24.88 -0.55
N VAL A 11 6.94 -25.20 -1.78
CA VAL A 11 5.65 -24.88 -2.37
C VAL A 11 4.62 -25.78 -1.70
N ILE A 12 3.61 -25.19 -1.08
CA ILE A 12 2.54 -25.91 -0.38
C ILE A 12 1.28 -26.08 -1.22
N ALA A 13 1.08 -25.19 -2.19
CA ALA A 13 -0.01 -25.26 -3.15
C ALA A 13 0.28 -24.40 -4.36
N THR A 14 -0.37 -24.73 -5.46
CA THR A 14 -0.46 -23.95 -6.68
C THR A 14 -1.92 -23.81 -7.05
N ALA A 15 -2.29 -22.67 -7.63
CA ALA A 15 -3.62 -22.45 -8.12
C ALA A 15 -3.58 -21.93 -9.55
N ARG A 16 -4.44 -22.47 -10.40
CA ARG A 16 -4.76 -21.89 -11.71
C ARG A 16 -5.77 -20.75 -11.52
N ARG A 17 -5.80 -19.83 -12.46
CA ARG A 17 -6.85 -18.80 -12.48
C ARG A 17 -8.23 -19.46 -12.44
N GLY A 18 -9.02 -19.11 -11.44
CA GLY A 18 -10.36 -19.64 -11.25
C GLY A 18 -10.47 -20.89 -10.37
N ASP A 19 -9.35 -21.55 -10.02
CA ASP A 19 -9.34 -22.70 -9.09
C ASP A 19 -8.41 -22.38 -7.90
N LEU A 20 -8.99 -21.81 -6.86
CA LEU A 20 -8.28 -21.43 -5.64
C LEU A 20 -8.49 -22.40 -4.46
N GLY A 21 -9.36 -23.40 -4.60
CA GLY A 21 -9.78 -24.26 -3.50
C GLY A 21 -8.61 -24.96 -2.81
N ALA A 22 -7.80 -25.70 -3.57
CA ALA A 22 -6.63 -26.41 -3.02
C ALA A 22 -5.59 -25.46 -2.41
N ALA A 23 -5.42 -24.26 -2.98
CA ALA A 23 -4.53 -23.25 -2.43
C ALA A 23 -5.06 -22.73 -1.09
N LEU A 24 -6.35 -22.47 -0.99
CA LEU A 24 -7.00 -22.01 0.23
C LEU A 24 -6.91 -23.05 1.35
N ASP A 25 -7.17 -24.32 1.05
CA ASP A 25 -7.05 -25.44 1.99
C ASP A 25 -5.62 -25.53 2.55
N ALA A 26 -4.63 -25.39 1.67
CA ALA A 26 -3.23 -25.38 2.09
C ALA A 26 -2.87 -24.17 2.96
N VAL A 27 -3.42 -22.98 2.67
CA VAL A 27 -3.23 -21.78 3.50
C VAL A 27 -3.86 -22.01 4.89
N ILE A 28 -5.11 -22.45 4.95
CA ILE A 28 -5.82 -22.73 6.22
C ILE A 28 -5.03 -23.73 7.08
N LYS A 29 -4.49 -24.79 6.47
CA LYS A 29 -3.69 -25.79 7.15
C LYS A 29 -2.42 -25.24 7.81
N TRP A 30 -1.79 -24.23 7.22
CA TRP A 30 -0.46 -23.79 7.61
C TRP A 30 -0.40 -22.38 8.22
N ARG A 31 -1.45 -21.53 8.07
CA ARG A 31 -1.42 -20.12 8.48
C ARG A 31 -1.03 -19.89 9.95
N ASP A 32 -1.46 -20.79 10.84
CA ASP A 32 -1.23 -20.66 12.29
C ASP A 32 0.11 -21.28 12.73
N ARG A 33 0.87 -21.88 11.80
CA ARG A 33 2.09 -22.63 12.11
C ARG A 33 3.34 -22.12 11.40
N SER A 34 3.17 -21.29 10.36
CA SER A 34 4.30 -20.87 9.53
C SER A 34 4.00 -19.59 8.79
N ASP A 35 5.04 -18.81 8.49
CA ASP A 35 4.96 -17.73 7.53
C ASP A 35 4.53 -18.26 6.15
N ILE A 36 3.50 -17.69 5.57
CA ILE A 36 2.99 -18.02 4.24
C ILE A 36 3.29 -16.88 3.26
N TYR A 37 3.76 -17.24 2.09
CA TYR A 37 4.11 -16.29 1.03
C TYR A 37 3.45 -16.68 -0.28
N ILE A 38 3.18 -15.68 -1.12
CA ILE A 38 2.70 -15.81 -2.49
C ILE A 38 3.72 -15.18 -3.44
N ASN A 39 3.88 -15.75 -4.63
CA ASN A 39 4.65 -15.10 -5.68
C ASN A 39 3.94 -13.84 -6.18
N CYS A 40 4.69 -12.75 -6.37
CA CYS A 40 4.17 -11.51 -6.95
C CYS A 40 3.80 -11.69 -8.43
N ASN A 41 4.46 -12.62 -9.11
CA ASN A 41 4.34 -12.86 -10.54
C ASN A 41 3.80 -14.25 -10.84
N ALA A 42 3.22 -14.42 -12.03
CA ALA A 42 2.76 -15.73 -12.50
C ALA A 42 3.94 -16.65 -12.81
N ILE A 43 3.81 -17.91 -12.44
CA ILE A 43 4.80 -18.96 -12.69
C ILE A 43 4.29 -19.90 -13.77
N LYS A 44 5.18 -20.42 -14.59
CA LYS A 44 4.87 -21.44 -15.62
C LYS A 44 4.31 -22.68 -14.97
N VAL A 45 3.12 -23.09 -15.38
CA VAL A 45 2.40 -24.22 -14.76
C VAL A 45 3.05 -25.56 -15.11
N ASP A 46 3.57 -25.70 -16.32
CA ASP A 46 4.09 -26.98 -16.82
C ASP A 46 5.43 -27.38 -16.18
N ASP A 47 6.16 -26.41 -15.66
CA ASP A 47 7.45 -26.62 -14.98
C ASP A 47 7.32 -26.81 -13.47
N PHE A 48 6.12 -26.70 -12.90
CA PHE A 48 5.93 -26.74 -11.44
C PHE A 48 6.30 -28.09 -10.82
N ALA A 49 6.14 -29.19 -11.54
CA ALA A 49 6.60 -30.51 -11.11
C ALA A 49 8.14 -30.57 -11.03
N ASN A 50 8.83 -29.67 -11.74
CA ASN A 50 10.28 -29.57 -11.82
C ASN A 50 10.86 -28.41 -10.98
N VAL A 51 10.03 -27.54 -10.42
CA VAL A 51 10.51 -26.56 -9.43
C VAL A 51 11.12 -27.35 -8.28
N ARG A 52 12.44 -27.22 -8.09
CA ARG A 52 13.20 -27.96 -7.09
C ARG A 52 12.46 -27.93 -5.76
N ALA A 53 12.15 -29.10 -5.22
CA ALA A 53 11.50 -29.23 -3.91
C ALA A 53 12.23 -28.34 -2.90
N GLY A 54 11.50 -27.40 -2.30
CA GLY A 54 12.04 -26.42 -1.36
C GLY A 54 12.50 -25.09 -1.94
N SER A 55 12.24 -24.81 -3.23
CA SER A 55 12.53 -23.52 -3.89
C SER A 55 11.25 -22.71 -4.11
N ARG A 56 11.38 -21.38 -4.10
CA ARG A 56 10.32 -20.43 -4.51
C ARG A 56 10.22 -20.25 -6.03
N GLY A 57 11.03 -20.97 -6.79
CA GLY A 57 11.25 -20.76 -8.21
C GLY A 57 12.40 -19.77 -8.49
N GLY A 58 12.89 -19.80 -9.72
CA GLY A 58 13.89 -18.88 -10.25
C GLY A 58 13.28 -17.89 -11.25
N ALA A 59 14.10 -16.99 -11.77
CA ALA A 59 13.66 -16.02 -12.77
C ALA A 59 13.19 -16.68 -14.08
N ASP A 60 13.68 -17.87 -14.38
CA ASP A 60 13.33 -18.64 -15.59
C ASP A 60 11.98 -19.34 -15.47
N ASP A 61 11.47 -19.49 -14.23
CA ASP A 61 10.19 -20.10 -13.94
C ASP A 61 9.03 -19.07 -14.05
N ILE A 62 9.33 -17.78 -14.20
CA ILE A 62 8.32 -16.74 -14.32
C ILE A 62 7.74 -16.71 -15.73
N ASP A 63 6.41 -16.72 -15.82
CA ASP A 63 5.65 -16.66 -17.06
C ASP A 63 5.22 -15.25 -17.43
N ALA A 64 4.76 -14.49 -16.45
CA ALA A 64 4.31 -13.12 -16.64
C ALA A 64 4.56 -12.27 -15.39
N VAL A 65 4.91 -10.98 -15.60
CA VAL A 65 4.94 -9.97 -14.54
C VAL A 65 3.59 -9.29 -14.47
N LEU A 66 2.93 -9.43 -13.33
CA LEU A 66 1.57 -8.95 -13.08
C LEU A 66 1.54 -7.57 -12.42
N CYS A 67 2.61 -7.25 -11.67
CA CYS A 67 2.72 -6.01 -10.92
C CYS A 67 4.19 -5.65 -10.69
N VAL A 68 4.43 -4.41 -10.32
CA VAL A 68 5.65 -4.00 -9.61
C VAL A 68 5.31 -3.81 -8.13
N TRP A 69 6.31 -3.83 -7.26
CA TRP A 69 6.09 -3.85 -5.82
C TRP A 69 7.18 -3.08 -5.07
N ALA A 70 6.88 -2.78 -3.81
CA ALA A 70 7.83 -2.34 -2.82
C ALA A 70 7.68 -3.15 -1.53
N ASP A 71 8.80 -3.43 -0.87
CA ASP A 71 8.87 -4.04 0.46
C ASP A 71 9.51 -3.03 1.41
N LEU A 72 8.70 -2.44 2.26
CA LEU A 72 9.05 -1.34 3.14
C LEU A 72 9.11 -1.87 4.58
N ASP A 73 10.28 -2.35 4.96
CA ASP A 73 10.52 -2.76 6.34
C ASP A 73 10.49 -1.55 7.28
N VAL A 74 9.88 -1.71 8.44
CA VAL A 74 9.91 -0.73 9.54
C VAL A 74 10.99 -1.11 10.52
N ALA A 75 11.73 -0.12 11.03
CA ALA A 75 12.78 -0.32 12.00
C ALA A 75 12.30 -1.12 13.22
N GLY A 76 13.06 -2.12 13.63
CA GLY A 76 12.67 -2.99 14.73
C GLY A 76 13.69 -4.10 14.97
N PRO A 77 13.47 -4.92 16.00
CA PRO A 77 14.43 -5.93 16.43
C PRO A 77 14.65 -7.05 15.39
N ASN A 78 13.82 -7.10 14.34
CA ASN A 78 13.88 -8.11 13.28
C ASN A 78 14.64 -7.64 12.04
N HIS A 79 15.11 -6.39 12.01
CA HIS A 79 15.74 -5.76 10.86
C HIS A 79 17.17 -5.35 11.16
N ASN A 80 17.95 -5.12 10.09
CA ASN A 80 19.33 -4.70 10.21
C ASN A 80 19.41 -3.27 10.79
N SER A 81 19.96 -3.15 12.00
CA SER A 81 20.11 -1.88 12.71
C SER A 81 21.06 -0.88 12.03
N ALA A 82 21.89 -1.34 11.09
CA ALA A 82 22.77 -0.46 10.31
C ALA A 82 22.02 0.29 9.19
N LYS A 83 20.82 -0.18 8.78
CA LYS A 83 19.98 0.48 7.79
C LYS A 83 19.04 1.48 8.48
N ARG A 84 18.81 2.61 7.81
CA ARG A 84 17.87 3.66 8.26
C ARG A 84 16.46 3.40 7.76
N TYR A 85 15.91 2.25 8.15
CA TYR A 85 14.52 1.94 7.84
C TYR A 85 13.56 2.98 8.41
N PRO A 86 12.36 3.15 7.83
CA PRO A 86 11.27 3.93 8.42
C PRO A 86 11.05 3.51 9.88
N PRO A 87 10.99 4.46 10.84
CA PRO A 87 10.81 4.11 12.25
C PRO A 87 9.38 3.66 12.58
N SER A 88 8.42 3.98 11.73
CA SER A 88 7.00 3.62 11.90
C SER A 88 6.32 3.28 10.57
N ILE A 89 5.13 2.68 10.65
CA ILE A 89 4.26 2.48 9.48
C ILE A 89 3.92 3.82 8.81
N GLY A 90 3.68 4.88 9.60
CA GLY A 90 3.44 6.22 9.06
C GLY A 90 4.61 6.77 8.24
N ASP A 91 5.85 6.56 8.70
CA ASP A 91 7.03 6.93 7.91
C ASP A 91 7.20 6.08 6.63
N ALA A 92 6.81 4.80 6.68
CA ALA A 92 6.79 3.94 5.49
C ALA A 92 5.71 4.38 4.50
N MET A 93 4.53 4.79 4.98
CA MET A 93 3.47 5.36 4.15
C MET A 93 3.93 6.66 3.47
N ALA A 94 4.63 7.54 4.18
CA ALA A 94 5.14 8.78 3.62
C ALA A 94 6.09 8.55 2.41
N ILE A 95 6.81 7.42 2.36
CA ILE A 95 7.60 7.05 1.18
C ILE A 95 6.71 6.75 -0.02
N LEU A 96 5.56 6.10 0.21
CA LEU A 96 4.62 5.74 -0.86
C LEU A 96 3.86 6.94 -1.41
N GLU A 97 3.71 8.00 -0.64
CA GLU A 97 3.00 9.23 -1.06
C GLU A 97 3.72 10.00 -2.16
N GLU A 98 5.04 9.81 -2.30
CA GLU A 98 5.84 10.38 -3.40
C GLU A 98 5.67 9.59 -4.72
N LEU A 99 4.90 8.50 -4.71
CA LEU A 99 4.71 7.58 -5.83
C LEU A 99 3.23 7.59 -6.28
N PRO A 100 2.92 7.09 -7.48
CA PRO A 100 1.54 6.80 -7.83
C PRO A 100 0.87 5.94 -6.77
N THR A 101 -0.40 6.21 -6.45
CA THR A 101 -1.13 5.43 -5.43
C THR A 101 -1.09 3.94 -5.73
N CYS A 102 -0.61 3.12 -4.81
CA CYS A 102 -0.54 1.69 -5.05
C CYS A 102 -1.94 1.07 -5.27
N SER A 103 -2.00 0.00 -6.05
CA SER A 103 -3.24 -0.74 -6.28
C SER A 103 -3.72 -1.40 -4.98
N MET A 104 -2.75 -1.89 -4.21
CA MET A 104 -2.97 -2.74 -3.06
C MET A 104 -1.84 -2.54 -2.05
N LEU A 105 -2.17 -2.44 -0.77
CA LEU A 105 -1.25 -2.34 0.34
C LEU A 105 -1.43 -3.54 1.26
N LEU A 106 -0.33 -4.14 1.69
CA LEU A 106 -0.30 -5.25 2.63
C LEU A 106 0.46 -4.84 3.88
N HIS A 107 -0.21 -4.80 5.01
CA HIS A 107 0.43 -4.70 6.32
C HIS A 107 1.01 -6.07 6.69
N THR A 108 2.33 -6.17 6.75
CA THR A 108 3.03 -7.47 6.93
C THR A 108 3.30 -7.81 8.39
N GLY A 109 2.85 -6.95 9.31
CA GLY A 109 3.18 -7.05 10.73
C GLY A 109 4.63 -6.68 11.09
N GLY A 110 5.43 -6.22 10.12
CA GLY A 110 6.80 -5.75 10.31
C GLY A 110 7.15 -4.63 9.35
N GLY A 111 6.18 -4.20 8.54
CA GLY A 111 6.33 -3.21 7.48
C GLY A 111 5.15 -3.27 6.52
N LEU A 112 5.35 -2.75 5.32
CA LEU A 112 4.35 -2.67 4.26
C LEU A 112 4.84 -3.35 2.99
N GLY A 113 3.96 -4.12 2.34
CA GLY A 113 4.11 -4.54 0.95
C GLY A 113 3.17 -3.70 0.07
N ALA A 114 3.70 -2.92 -0.85
CA ALA A 114 2.88 -2.15 -1.78
C ALA A 114 2.96 -2.73 -3.19
N PHE A 115 1.83 -2.74 -3.92
CA PHE A 115 1.72 -3.35 -5.24
C PHE A 115 1.06 -2.39 -6.22
N TRP A 116 1.63 -2.29 -7.42
CA TRP A 116 1.06 -1.57 -8.56
C TRP A 116 0.79 -2.59 -9.67
N TYR A 117 -0.47 -3.01 -9.79
CA TYR A 117 -0.87 -4.01 -10.76
C TYR A 117 -0.94 -3.42 -12.16
N LEU A 118 -0.40 -4.15 -13.12
CA LEU A 118 -0.50 -3.83 -14.53
C LEU A 118 -1.89 -4.19 -15.07
N ASP A 119 -2.42 -3.39 -15.98
CA ASP A 119 -3.60 -3.69 -16.76
C ASP A 119 -3.34 -4.86 -17.73
N GLU A 120 -2.19 -4.81 -18.41
CA GLU A 120 -1.67 -5.90 -19.24
C GLU A 120 -0.38 -6.46 -18.65
N PRO A 121 -0.31 -7.77 -18.35
CA PRO A 121 0.90 -8.41 -17.85
C PRO A 121 2.05 -8.33 -18.87
N ILE A 122 3.27 -8.17 -18.40
CA ILE A 122 4.46 -8.36 -19.25
C ILE A 122 4.66 -9.86 -19.47
N THR A 123 4.42 -10.32 -20.69
CA THR A 123 4.50 -11.73 -21.10
C THR A 123 5.73 -12.00 -21.98
N GLY A 124 5.91 -13.25 -22.43
CA GLY A 124 7.02 -13.62 -23.29
C GLY A 124 8.37 -13.69 -22.57
N ILE A 125 8.34 -13.82 -21.25
CA ILE A 125 9.53 -13.91 -20.38
C ILE A 125 10.16 -15.30 -20.59
N LYS A 126 11.15 -15.37 -21.50
CA LYS A 126 11.93 -16.57 -21.74
C LYS A 126 13.31 -16.40 -21.12
N ALA A 127 13.93 -17.52 -20.73
CA ALA A 127 15.25 -17.56 -20.09
C ALA A 127 16.36 -16.81 -20.87
N LYS A 128 16.19 -16.69 -22.18
CA LYS A 128 17.08 -15.94 -23.08
C LYS A 128 16.22 -15.15 -24.05
N GLY A 129 15.87 -13.91 -23.73
CA GLY A 129 15.06 -13.10 -24.64
C GLY A 129 14.78 -11.70 -24.09
N THR A 130 14.44 -10.81 -25.01
CA THR A 130 14.15 -9.40 -24.73
C THR A 130 13.06 -9.20 -23.67
N GLY A 131 12.07 -10.10 -23.57
CA GLY A 131 11.01 -10.00 -22.57
C GLY A 131 11.52 -10.15 -21.13
N LYS A 132 12.48 -11.04 -20.87
CA LYS A 132 13.07 -11.21 -19.53
C LYS A 132 13.89 -9.99 -19.12
N GLU A 133 14.70 -9.47 -20.03
CA GLU A 133 15.49 -8.26 -19.78
C GLU A 133 14.57 -7.08 -19.48
N THR A 134 13.51 -6.90 -20.27
CA THR A 134 12.51 -5.84 -20.05
C THR A 134 11.85 -6.00 -18.69
N ALA A 135 11.38 -7.18 -18.35
CA ALA A 135 10.71 -7.45 -17.08
C ALA A 135 11.64 -7.19 -15.87
N THR A 136 12.87 -7.69 -15.95
CA THR A 136 13.89 -7.47 -14.91
C THR A 136 14.22 -5.98 -14.77
N LEU A 137 14.41 -5.28 -15.88
CA LEU A 137 14.71 -3.86 -15.87
C LEU A 137 13.56 -3.04 -15.25
N VAL A 138 12.32 -3.36 -15.59
CA VAL A 138 11.13 -2.69 -15.04
C VAL A 138 11.06 -2.87 -13.53
N THR A 139 11.19 -4.10 -13.01
CA THR A 139 11.12 -4.35 -11.56
C THR A 139 12.27 -3.69 -10.80
N GLN A 140 13.49 -3.74 -11.34
CA GLN A 140 14.66 -3.09 -10.74
C GLN A 140 14.56 -1.56 -10.74
N ARG A 141 14.12 -0.96 -11.85
CA ARG A 141 13.90 0.49 -11.94
C ARG A 141 12.83 0.95 -10.97
N TRP A 142 11.75 0.17 -10.82
CA TRP A 142 10.70 0.49 -9.85
C TRP A 142 11.23 0.48 -8.42
N VAL A 143 11.92 -0.57 -8.00
CA VAL A 143 12.53 -0.63 -6.66
C VAL A 143 13.51 0.50 -6.43
N ARG A 144 14.33 0.86 -7.42
CA ARG A 144 15.22 2.05 -7.35
C ARG A 144 14.41 3.34 -7.21
N THR A 145 13.27 3.47 -7.87
CA THR A 145 12.39 4.64 -7.74
C THR A 145 11.88 4.78 -6.31
N VAL A 146 11.40 3.68 -5.72
CA VAL A 146 10.97 3.65 -4.31
C VAL A 146 12.14 3.97 -3.37
N ALA A 147 13.33 3.44 -3.63
CA ALA A 147 14.52 3.73 -2.84
C ALA A 147 14.90 5.21 -2.88
N ASN A 148 14.77 5.86 -4.03
CA ASN A 148 15.00 7.30 -4.15
C ASN A 148 13.96 8.11 -3.37
N SER A 149 12.68 7.74 -3.40
CA SER A 149 11.65 8.38 -2.56
C SER A 149 11.97 8.23 -1.06
N ALA A 150 12.41 7.03 -0.64
CA ALA A 150 12.87 6.82 0.74
C ALA A 150 14.08 7.70 1.09
N ALA A 151 15.06 7.80 0.19
CA ALA A 151 16.28 8.60 0.39
C ALA A 151 15.98 10.09 0.53
N LEU A 152 14.99 10.64 -0.18
CA LEU A 152 14.54 12.03 -0.02
C LEU A 152 14.03 12.31 1.39
N LEU A 153 13.47 11.31 2.06
CA LEU A 153 13.02 11.38 3.45
C LEU A 153 14.10 10.95 4.47
N GLY A 154 15.34 10.76 4.02
CA GLY A 154 16.45 10.30 4.87
C GLY A 154 16.34 8.84 5.31
N ARG A 155 15.52 8.02 4.61
CA ARG A 155 15.26 6.60 4.88
C ARG A 155 15.92 5.71 3.86
N GLU A 156 15.99 4.43 4.18
CA GLU A 156 16.50 3.37 3.31
C GLU A 156 15.48 2.23 3.23
N ILE A 157 15.44 1.57 2.08
CA ILE A 157 14.69 0.32 1.88
C ILE A 157 15.64 -0.78 1.42
N ASP A 158 15.14 -2.02 1.32
CA ASP A 158 15.91 -3.09 0.70
C ASP A 158 15.75 -3.05 -0.82
N GLU A 159 16.81 -2.66 -1.54
CA GLU A 159 16.83 -2.65 -3.00
C GLU A 159 16.98 -4.05 -3.62
N GLY A 160 17.37 -5.05 -2.83
CA GLY A 160 17.53 -6.43 -3.29
C GLY A 160 16.21 -7.15 -3.62
N VAL A 161 15.06 -6.43 -3.53
CA VAL A 161 13.72 -7.02 -3.71
C VAL A 161 13.19 -6.96 -5.14
N GLY A 162 13.94 -6.45 -6.11
CA GLY A 162 13.53 -6.32 -7.52
C GLY A 162 13.69 -7.58 -8.38
N ASP A 163 13.84 -8.76 -7.79
CA ASP A 163 14.00 -10.04 -8.47
C ASP A 163 12.65 -10.60 -8.94
N LEU A 164 12.57 -11.12 -10.17
CA LEU A 164 11.33 -11.64 -10.76
C LEU A 164 10.61 -12.70 -9.92
N PRO A 165 11.29 -13.69 -9.28
CA PRO A 165 10.65 -14.71 -8.45
C PRO A 165 10.36 -14.21 -7.03
N ARG A 166 10.10 -12.90 -6.87
CA ARG A 166 9.78 -12.31 -5.57
C ARG A 166 8.53 -12.94 -4.98
N ILE A 167 8.63 -13.24 -3.70
CA ILE A 167 7.51 -13.66 -2.87
C ILE A 167 7.26 -12.62 -1.78
N MET A 168 6.00 -12.35 -1.52
CA MET A 168 5.53 -11.45 -0.47
C MET A 168 4.60 -12.23 0.46
N ARG A 169 4.41 -11.74 1.71
CA ARG A 169 3.48 -12.37 2.64
C ARG A 169 2.07 -12.40 2.05
N LEU A 170 1.34 -13.45 2.40
CA LEU A 170 -0.05 -13.59 1.98
C LEU A 170 -0.97 -12.93 3.02
N ALA A 171 -1.91 -12.10 2.55
CA ALA A 171 -2.96 -11.53 3.39
C ALA A 171 -3.83 -12.62 4.05
N GLY A 172 -4.36 -12.33 5.24
CA GLY A 172 -5.13 -13.27 6.04
C GLY A 172 -4.29 -14.38 6.68
N THR A 173 -2.97 -14.26 6.68
CA THR A 173 -2.03 -15.15 7.38
C THR A 173 -1.26 -14.38 8.45
N TYR A 174 -0.36 -15.04 9.16
CA TYR A 174 0.39 -14.42 10.26
C TYR A 174 1.88 -14.30 9.94
N ASN A 175 2.47 -13.22 10.46
CA ASN A 175 3.90 -13.06 10.57
C ASN A 175 4.39 -13.74 11.85
N HIS A 176 5.13 -14.83 11.71
CA HIS A 176 5.66 -15.61 12.82
C HIS A 176 7.03 -15.13 13.34
N LYS A 177 7.69 -14.18 12.65
CA LYS A 177 9.00 -13.66 13.09
C LYS A 177 8.96 -13.07 14.51
N PRO A 178 7.94 -12.26 14.90
CA PRO A 178 7.86 -11.72 16.26
C PRO A 178 7.71 -12.81 17.32
N ALA A 179 6.93 -13.87 17.06
CA ALA A 179 6.71 -14.96 18.00
C ALA A 179 7.98 -15.74 18.34
N LYS A 180 8.95 -15.83 17.44
CA LYS A 180 10.28 -16.42 17.70
C LYS A 180 11.07 -15.67 18.77
N ARG A 181 10.63 -14.47 19.13
CA ARG A 181 11.22 -13.61 20.18
C ARG A 181 10.26 -13.32 21.33
N GLY A 182 9.20 -14.13 21.46
CA GLY A 182 8.22 -14.01 22.55
C GLY A 182 7.18 -12.90 22.37
N ALA A 183 7.14 -12.23 21.20
CA ALA A 183 6.10 -11.26 20.90
C ALA A 183 4.89 -11.95 20.24
N PRO A 184 3.68 -11.35 20.28
CA PRO A 184 2.50 -11.90 19.64
C PRO A 184 2.67 -12.09 18.13
N LEU A 185 1.95 -13.06 17.56
CA LEU A 185 1.76 -13.17 16.11
C LEU A 185 1.13 -11.89 15.59
N GLN A 186 1.55 -11.46 14.40
CA GLN A 186 1.00 -10.29 13.75
C GLN A 186 0.29 -10.70 12.47
N GLU A 187 -0.96 -10.31 12.33
CA GLU A 187 -1.74 -10.60 11.14
C GLU A 187 -1.24 -9.80 9.93
N CYS A 188 -1.26 -10.44 8.76
CA CYS A 188 -1.01 -9.79 7.49
C CYS A 188 -2.34 -9.31 6.92
N VAL A 189 -2.57 -8.00 6.94
CA VAL A 189 -3.84 -7.38 6.55
C VAL A 189 -3.72 -6.70 5.20
N LEU A 190 -4.69 -6.95 4.32
CA LEU A 190 -4.77 -6.33 3.02
C LEU A 190 -5.65 -5.07 3.06
N GLU A 191 -5.18 -4.04 2.38
CA GLU A 191 -5.91 -2.80 2.15
C GLU A 191 -5.92 -2.49 0.64
N PHE A 192 -7.09 -2.13 0.10
CA PHE A 192 -7.22 -1.61 -1.26
C PHE A 192 -7.12 -0.09 -1.22
N CYS A 193 -6.07 0.47 -1.79
CA CYS A 193 -5.76 1.90 -1.65
C CYS A 193 -6.75 2.84 -2.36
N ASN A 194 -7.49 2.33 -3.35
CA ASN A 194 -8.50 3.08 -4.11
C ASN A 194 -9.85 2.34 -4.16
N GLY A 195 -10.15 1.53 -3.14
CA GLY A 195 -11.37 0.74 -3.14
C GLY A 195 -11.39 -0.38 -4.18
N TRP A 196 -12.61 -0.82 -4.54
CA TRP A 196 -12.84 -1.87 -5.53
C TRP A 196 -13.69 -1.34 -6.68
N PRO A 197 -13.33 -1.60 -7.97
CA PRO A 197 -12.19 -2.40 -8.42
C PRO A 197 -10.85 -1.69 -8.21
N MET A 198 -9.81 -2.45 -7.86
CA MET A 198 -8.49 -1.88 -7.62
C MET A 198 -7.94 -1.19 -8.88
N ARG A 199 -7.25 -0.07 -8.69
CA ARG A 199 -6.57 0.63 -9.77
C ARG A 199 -5.51 -0.26 -10.42
N ARG A 200 -5.46 -0.21 -11.76
CA ARG A 200 -4.42 -0.82 -12.58
C ARG A 200 -3.69 0.25 -13.36
N TYR A 201 -2.51 -0.07 -13.80
CA TYR A 201 -1.61 0.84 -14.50
C TYR A 201 -1.18 0.26 -15.82
N THR A 202 -1.09 1.09 -16.85
CA THR A 202 -0.32 0.74 -18.03
C THR A 202 1.17 0.72 -17.67
N LEU A 203 1.93 -0.11 -18.38
CA LEU A 203 3.39 -0.11 -18.21
C LEU A 203 4.00 1.28 -18.47
N GLN A 204 3.44 2.01 -19.43
CA GLN A 204 3.90 3.37 -19.79
C GLN A 204 3.69 4.38 -18.65
N GLU A 205 2.54 4.34 -17.95
CA GLU A 205 2.30 5.21 -16.78
C GLU A 205 3.34 4.97 -15.69
N LEU A 206 3.65 3.71 -15.38
CA LEU A 206 4.66 3.41 -14.37
C LEU A 206 6.07 3.77 -14.84
N GLN A 207 6.41 3.53 -16.12
CA GLN A 207 7.71 3.89 -16.67
C GLN A 207 7.96 5.40 -16.66
N ALA A 208 6.92 6.22 -16.82
CA ALA A 208 7.02 7.68 -16.74
C ALA A 208 7.47 8.17 -15.35
N CYS A 209 7.22 7.38 -14.30
CA CYS A 209 7.64 7.69 -12.92
C CYS A 209 8.98 7.05 -12.55
N MET A 210 9.47 6.08 -13.34
CA MET A 210 10.68 5.32 -13.02
C MET A 210 11.96 6.10 -13.29
N VAL A 211 12.87 6.06 -12.33
CA VAL A 211 14.23 6.58 -12.51
C VAL A 211 15.08 5.65 -13.36
N SER A 212 16.11 6.20 -14.00
CA SER A 212 17.13 5.40 -14.70
C SER A 212 18.02 4.66 -13.70
N LEU A 213 18.42 3.42 -14.01
CA LEU A 213 19.42 2.70 -13.22
C LEU A 213 20.82 3.27 -13.38
N GLU A 214 21.09 4.01 -14.45
CA GLU A 214 22.36 4.69 -14.70
C GLU A 214 22.47 5.99 -13.89
N ALA A 215 21.33 6.57 -13.45
CA ALA A 215 21.34 7.71 -12.58
C ALA A 215 21.97 7.32 -11.23
N PRO A 216 22.84 8.20 -10.64
CA PRO A 216 23.39 7.93 -9.33
C PRO A 216 22.25 7.76 -8.32
N ALA A 217 22.36 6.76 -7.44
CA ALA A 217 21.41 6.59 -6.36
C ALA A 217 21.45 7.83 -5.45
N ILE A 218 20.28 8.34 -5.10
CA ILE A 218 20.18 9.42 -4.11
C ILE A 218 20.67 8.85 -2.77
N ALA A 219 21.77 9.38 -2.26
CA ALA A 219 22.23 9.02 -0.93
C ALA A 219 21.25 9.62 0.09
N ALA A 220 20.70 8.78 0.97
CA ALA A 220 19.87 9.28 2.05
C ALA A 220 20.64 10.31 2.89
N ALA A 221 20.08 11.51 3.00
CA ALA A 221 20.71 12.59 3.75
C ALA A 221 21.04 12.14 5.18
N ARG A 222 22.29 12.34 5.64
CA ARG A 222 22.58 12.14 7.06
C ARG A 222 21.75 13.14 7.85
N PRO A 223 20.96 12.69 8.84
CA PRO A 223 20.33 13.63 9.74
C PRO A 223 21.44 14.45 10.39
N THR A 224 21.50 15.74 10.09
CA THR A 224 22.24 16.67 10.95
C THR A 224 21.61 16.55 12.33
N SER A 225 22.40 16.54 13.39
CA SER A 225 22.02 16.27 14.78
C SER A 225 21.08 17.32 15.41
N GLN A 226 20.13 17.83 14.64
CA GLN A 226 19.07 18.73 15.11
C GLN A 226 17.81 17.91 15.37
N SER A 227 17.22 18.12 16.54
CA SER A 227 16.01 17.40 16.95
C SER A 227 14.89 17.60 15.92
N PRO A 228 14.00 16.60 15.73
CA PRO A 228 12.88 16.73 14.80
C PRO A 228 11.98 17.95 15.06
N ILE A 229 11.96 18.45 16.29
CA ILE A 229 11.18 19.62 16.71
C ILE A 229 11.78 20.92 16.14
N GLU A 230 13.10 21.05 16.02
CA GLU A 230 13.73 22.26 15.45
C GLU A 230 13.67 22.30 13.91
N ALA A 231 13.59 21.14 13.24
CA ALA A 231 13.38 21.06 11.79
C ALA A 231 11.98 21.51 11.37
N LEU A 232 10.96 21.32 12.23
CA LEU A 232 9.59 21.74 12.00
C LEU A 232 9.38 23.27 12.17
N GLN A 233 10.33 24.00 12.75
CA GLN A 233 10.19 25.44 13.03
C GLN A 233 10.82 26.35 11.95
N ARG A 234 11.48 25.82 10.93
CA ARG A 234 11.96 26.64 9.81
C ARG A 234 10.91 26.73 8.72
N PRO A 235 10.58 27.96 8.24
CA PRO A 235 9.69 28.09 7.09
C PRO A 235 10.45 27.58 5.85
N HIS A 236 10.20 26.34 5.46
CA HIS A 236 10.64 25.83 4.17
C HIS A 236 9.89 26.58 3.07
N LYS A 237 10.60 27.06 2.06
CA LYS A 237 9.97 27.43 0.79
C LYS A 237 9.29 26.17 0.25
N ALA A 238 7.99 26.07 0.53
CA ALA A 238 7.18 24.94 0.14
C ALA A 238 7.11 24.84 -1.39
N THR A 239 7.58 23.73 -1.92
CA THR A 239 7.10 23.27 -3.22
C THR A 239 5.62 22.90 -3.04
N THR A 240 4.78 23.15 -4.04
CA THR A 240 3.32 22.99 -3.99
C THR A 240 2.84 21.60 -3.55
N SER A 241 3.67 20.56 -3.59
CA SER A 241 3.37 19.21 -3.14
C SER A 241 3.34 19.03 -1.62
N SER A 242 4.23 19.71 -0.87
CA SER A 242 4.30 19.56 0.59
C SER A 242 3.16 20.28 1.32
N ALA A 243 2.65 21.38 0.77
CA ALA A 243 1.52 22.10 1.33
C ALA A 243 0.21 21.31 1.14
N GLY A 244 0.01 20.71 -0.04
CA GLY A 244 -1.14 19.85 -0.32
C GLY A 244 -1.22 18.64 0.61
N TYR A 245 -0.08 18.01 0.88
CA TYR A 245 0.02 16.88 1.80
C TYR A 245 -0.39 17.24 3.24
N ASN A 246 0.16 18.31 3.79
CA ASN A 246 -0.18 18.75 5.14
C ASN A 246 -1.67 19.08 5.30
N ILE A 247 -2.30 19.60 4.24
CA ILE A 247 -3.73 19.89 4.20
C ILE A 247 -4.54 18.59 4.23
N LEU A 248 -4.23 17.63 3.36
CA LEU A 248 -4.94 16.35 3.32
C LEU A 248 -4.78 15.57 4.63
N ARG A 249 -3.59 15.59 5.23
CA ARG A 249 -3.36 15.00 6.54
C ARG A 249 -4.20 15.65 7.64
N SER A 250 -4.39 16.97 7.61
CA SER A 250 -5.26 17.64 8.57
C SER A 250 -6.73 17.25 8.39
N VAL A 251 -7.16 16.99 7.17
CA VAL A 251 -8.49 16.46 6.85
C VAL A 251 -8.65 15.05 7.40
N ASP A 252 -7.67 14.17 7.19
CA ASP A 252 -7.72 12.79 7.69
C ASP A 252 -7.73 12.70 9.21
N GLN A 253 -7.11 13.66 9.89
CA GLN A 253 -7.10 13.75 11.35
C GLN A 253 -8.36 14.44 11.92
N ALA A 254 -9.15 15.11 11.09
CA ALA A 254 -10.36 15.79 11.54
C ALA A 254 -11.43 14.78 11.98
N PRO A 255 -12.19 15.07 13.05
CA PRO A 255 -13.33 14.25 13.43
C PRO A 255 -14.45 14.35 12.37
N TRP A 256 -15.25 13.29 12.23
CA TRP A 256 -16.27 13.19 11.18
C TRP A 256 -17.29 14.31 11.14
N HIS A 257 -17.62 14.91 12.28
CA HIS A 257 -18.55 16.07 12.34
C HIS A 257 -18.01 17.34 11.67
N HIS A 258 -16.71 17.41 11.38
CA HIS A 258 -16.10 18.47 10.58
C HIS A 258 -16.01 18.11 9.09
N ILE A 259 -16.20 16.85 8.74
CA ILE A 259 -16.09 16.34 7.37
C ILE A 259 -17.45 16.33 6.68
N TRP A 260 -18.49 15.86 7.36
CA TRP A 260 -19.82 15.82 6.79
C TRP A 260 -20.44 17.23 6.65
N PRO A 261 -21.19 17.50 5.55
CA PRO A 261 -21.93 18.75 5.40
C PRO A 261 -22.94 18.96 6.52
N ALA A 262 -23.33 20.21 6.70
CA ALA A 262 -24.38 20.57 7.68
C ALA A 262 -25.67 19.75 7.46
N GLY A 263 -26.26 19.29 8.55
CA GLY A 263 -27.48 18.50 8.55
C GLY A 263 -27.27 16.99 8.53
N TRP A 264 -26.03 16.50 8.37
CA TRP A 264 -25.72 15.11 8.66
C TRP A 264 -25.59 14.92 10.18
N GLU A 265 -26.14 13.83 10.70
CA GLU A 265 -26.17 13.57 12.13
C GLU A 265 -25.51 12.23 12.48
N ASN A 266 -24.62 12.25 13.47
CA ASN A 266 -24.14 11.03 14.13
C ASN A 266 -25.22 10.54 15.09
N VAL A 267 -25.90 9.47 14.72
CA VAL A 267 -27.06 8.97 15.49
C VAL A 267 -26.67 7.95 16.56
N ARG A 268 -25.53 7.28 16.40
CA ARG A 268 -25.00 6.33 17.38
C ARG A 268 -23.58 5.88 17.04
N GLN A 269 -22.93 5.30 18.04
CA GLN A 269 -21.67 4.57 17.89
C GLN A 269 -21.93 3.07 18.03
N GLU A 270 -21.24 2.28 17.23
CA GLU A 270 -21.29 0.82 17.23
C GLU A 270 -19.88 0.23 17.29
N GLN A 271 -19.78 -1.08 17.50
CA GLN A 271 -18.55 -1.85 17.34
C GLN A 271 -18.70 -2.75 16.11
N VAL A 272 -17.81 -2.62 15.15
CA VAL A 272 -17.75 -3.49 13.98
C VAL A 272 -16.38 -4.17 13.96
N ASN A 273 -16.36 -5.50 14.10
CA ASN A 273 -15.13 -6.30 14.21
C ASN A 273 -14.16 -5.84 15.33
N GLY A 274 -14.72 -5.29 16.43
CA GLY A 274 -13.91 -4.78 17.54
C GLY A 274 -13.40 -3.36 17.39
N GLU A 275 -13.71 -2.69 16.27
CA GLU A 275 -13.37 -1.29 16.04
C GLU A 275 -14.58 -0.38 16.29
N PRO A 276 -14.40 0.75 16.95
CA PRO A 276 -15.47 1.73 17.14
C PRO A 276 -15.80 2.40 15.80
N VAL A 277 -17.07 2.50 15.50
CA VAL A 277 -17.58 3.18 14.30
C VAL A 277 -18.70 4.16 14.65
N GLU A 278 -18.81 5.23 13.88
CA GLU A 278 -19.91 6.18 13.96
C GLU A 278 -20.93 5.89 12.86
N ILE A 279 -22.22 5.89 13.23
CA ILE A 279 -23.32 5.73 12.29
C ILE A 279 -23.91 7.11 12.00
N TRP A 280 -23.86 7.48 10.72
CA TRP A 280 -24.30 8.78 10.24
C TRP A 280 -25.54 8.66 9.35
N VAL A 281 -26.44 9.65 9.51
CA VAL A 281 -27.69 9.75 8.75
C VAL A 281 -27.72 11.10 8.04
N ARG A 282 -28.04 11.06 6.73
CA ARG A 282 -28.21 12.26 5.92
C ARG A 282 -29.51 12.99 6.21
N PRO A 283 -29.57 14.30 5.95
CA PRO A 283 -30.82 15.06 6.07
C PRO A 283 -31.96 14.44 5.25
N GLY A 284 -33.14 14.32 5.87
CA GLY A 284 -34.33 13.82 5.21
C GLY A 284 -34.33 12.33 4.84
N ALA A 285 -33.40 11.54 5.37
CA ALA A 285 -33.41 10.10 5.16
C ALA A 285 -34.50 9.43 5.97
N ALA A 286 -35.24 8.52 5.35
CA ALA A 286 -36.15 7.61 6.06
C ALA A 286 -35.40 6.45 6.76
N SER A 287 -34.15 6.19 6.39
CA SER A 287 -33.33 5.15 6.96
C SER A 287 -32.60 5.63 8.22
N THR A 288 -32.34 4.71 9.15
CA THR A 288 -31.57 4.97 10.37
C THR A 288 -30.06 4.89 10.16
N LYS A 289 -29.59 4.72 8.91
CA LYS A 289 -28.19 4.57 8.56
C LYS A 289 -27.97 4.99 7.10
N SER A 290 -27.16 6.02 6.89
CA SER A 290 -26.74 6.45 5.55
C SER A 290 -25.25 6.16 5.31
N ALA A 291 -24.45 6.25 6.37
CA ALA A 291 -23.02 5.89 6.31
C ALA A 291 -22.57 5.24 7.63
N THR A 292 -21.53 4.41 7.54
CA THR A 292 -20.73 3.94 8.68
C THR A 292 -19.33 4.49 8.53
N CYS A 293 -18.83 5.16 9.55
CA CYS A 293 -17.54 5.86 9.54
C CYS A 293 -16.59 5.24 10.56
N TRP A 294 -15.43 4.86 10.10
CA TRP A 294 -14.26 4.48 10.87
C TRP A 294 -13.33 5.68 11.05
N ASP A 295 -12.25 5.52 11.75
CA ASP A 295 -11.29 6.60 11.96
C ASP A 295 -10.78 7.22 10.64
N ARG A 296 -10.52 6.41 9.61
CA ARG A 296 -9.88 6.85 8.35
C ARG A 296 -10.79 6.92 7.13
N GLY A 297 -11.99 6.41 7.19
CA GLY A 297 -12.88 6.36 6.03
C GLY A 297 -14.30 5.98 6.40
N CYS A 298 -15.17 5.93 5.41
CA CYS A 298 -16.56 5.53 5.61
C CYS A 298 -17.08 4.66 4.47
N THR A 299 -18.16 3.94 4.73
CA THR A 299 -18.99 3.30 3.71
C THR A 299 -20.33 4.01 3.66
N VAL A 300 -20.68 4.53 2.49
CA VAL A 300 -21.97 5.12 2.16
C VAL A 300 -22.90 4.05 1.60
N PHE A 301 -24.14 3.95 2.09
CA PHE A 301 -25.09 2.91 1.72
C PHE A 301 -26.22 3.39 0.80
N SER A 302 -26.28 4.68 0.51
CA SER A 302 -27.41 5.28 -0.21
C SER A 302 -26.96 5.80 -1.58
N ASP A 303 -27.58 5.28 -2.64
CA ASP A 303 -27.45 5.83 -4.00
C ASP A 303 -28.28 7.12 -4.22
N ALA A 304 -29.05 7.54 -3.22
CA ALA A 304 -29.87 8.73 -3.29
C ALA A 304 -29.16 10.02 -2.84
N ILE A 305 -27.81 9.99 -2.74
CA ILE A 305 -27.02 11.16 -2.40
C ILE A 305 -26.47 11.75 -3.70
N PRO A 306 -26.89 12.96 -4.11
CA PRO A 306 -26.43 13.55 -5.36
C PRO A 306 -24.90 13.67 -5.39
N GLY A 307 -24.27 13.12 -6.41
CA GLY A 307 -22.80 13.17 -6.59
C GLY A 307 -21.99 12.29 -5.65
N LEU A 308 -22.63 11.47 -4.79
CA LEU A 308 -21.95 10.54 -3.88
C LEU A 308 -22.65 9.17 -3.94
N PRO A 309 -22.33 8.29 -4.90
CA PRO A 309 -22.86 6.94 -5.00
C PRO A 309 -22.57 6.09 -3.74
N ALA A 310 -23.30 4.99 -3.57
CA ALA A 310 -22.97 4.02 -2.54
C ALA A 310 -21.57 3.45 -2.76
N GLY A 311 -20.73 3.43 -1.72
CA GLY A 311 -19.33 3.02 -1.83
C GLY A 311 -18.48 3.35 -0.61
N GLY A 312 -17.20 3.01 -0.69
CA GLY A 312 -16.20 3.35 0.32
C GLY A 312 -15.51 4.68 -0.03
N TYR A 313 -15.32 5.55 0.96
CA TYR A 313 -14.71 6.86 0.79
C TYR A 313 -13.76 7.19 1.93
N SER A 314 -12.65 7.87 1.63
CA SER A 314 -11.80 8.55 2.61
C SER A 314 -12.46 9.84 3.12
N LYS A 315 -11.96 10.40 4.21
CA LYS A 315 -12.41 11.72 4.71
C LYS A 315 -12.19 12.82 3.67
N ALA A 316 -11.06 12.79 2.96
CA ALA A 316 -10.74 13.76 1.93
C ALA A 316 -11.73 13.70 0.74
N GLU A 317 -12.15 12.50 0.32
CA GLU A 317 -13.16 12.33 -0.74
C GLU A 317 -14.53 12.85 -0.32
N ILE A 318 -14.95 12.56 0.91
CA ILE A 318 -16.21 13.14 1.44
C ILE A 318 -16.13 14.65 1.52
N GLN A 319 -15.02 15.22 1.94
CA GLN A 319 -14.86 16.68 2.02
C GLN A 319 -14.80 17.32 0.64
N ALA A 320 -14.16 16.70 -0.36
CA ALA A 320 -14.19 17.16 -1.75
C ALA A 320 -15.63 17.25 -2.26
N TRP A 321 -16.40 16.17 -2.09
CA TRP A 321 -17.82 16.15 -2.43
C TRP A 321 -18.62 17.23 -1.66
N ALA A 322 -18.35 17.40 -0.35
CA ALA A 322 -19.07 18.34 0.50
C ALA A 322 -18.92 19.80 0.04
N ILE A 323 -17.80 20.15 -0.59
CA ILE A 323 -17.55 21.48 -1.17
C ILE A 323 -17.88 21.57 -2.66
N GLY A 324 -18.55 20.55 -3.23
CA GLY A 324 -19.04 20.55 -4.61
C GLY A 324 -18.03 20.12 -5.67
N LEU A 325 -16.93 19.49 -5.28
CA LEU A 325 -15.98 18.84 -6.21
C LEU A 325 -16.40 17.39 -6.48
N ASP A 326 -15.82 16.78 -7.52
CA ASP A 326 -15.86 15.33 -7.66
C ASP A 326 -15.22 14.69 -6.42
N PRO A 327 -15.82 13.66 -5.78
CA PRO A 327 -15.24 12.99 -4.61
C PRO A 327 -13.78 12.57 -4.83
N HIS A 328 -13.43 12.17 -6.04
CA HIS A 328 -12.07 11.72 -6.37
C HIS A 328 -11.10 12.85 -6.73
N ASP A 329 -11.56 14.12 -6.80
CA ASP A 329 -10.69 15.28 -7.01
C ASP A 329 -10.07 15.79 -5.69
N VAL A 330 -9.34 14.92 -5.01
CA VAL A 330 -8.63 15.24 -3.77
C VAL A 330 -7.55 16.32 -4.00
N SER A 331 -7.00 16.39 -5.21
CA SER A 331 -6.05 17.46 -5.59
C SER A 331 -6.72 18.84 -5.66
N GLY A 332 -7.95 18.89 -6.19
CA GLY A 332 -8.78 20.10 -6.19
C GLY A 332 -9.12 20.54 -4.78
N LEU A 333 -9.48 19.61 -3.90
CA LEU A 333 -9.70 19.88 -2.47
C LEU A 333 -8.50 20.56 -1.83
N ALA A 334 -7.29 19.98 -1.97
CA ALA A 334 -6.08 20.53 -1.40
C ALA A 334 -5.79 21.96 -1.89
N LYS A 335 -6.02 22.24 -3.19
CA LYS A 335 -5.87 23.59 -3.78
C LYS A 335 -6.88 24.57 -3.20
N THR A 336 -8.14 24.15 -3.02
CA THR A 336 -9.21 25.00 -2.48
C THR A 336 -8.91 25.38 -1.03
N ILE A 337 -8.60 24.41 -0.17
CA ILE A 337 -8.24 24.65 1.23
C ILE A 337 -7.01 25.57 1.34
N TYR A 338 -6.00 25.37 0.48
CA TYR A 338 -4.81 26.22 0.46
C TYR A 338 -5.15 27.67 0.08
N ALA A 339 -6.01 27.84 -0.92
CA ALA A 339 -6.46 29.18 -1.35
C ALA A 339 -7.22 29.91 -0.24
N ASP A 340 -8.12 29.22 0.47
CA ASP A 340 -8.91 29.76 1.59
C ASP A 340 -8.02 30.14 2.77
N ALA A 341 -7.06 29.27 3.14
CA ALA A 341 -6.11 29.57 4.19
C ALA A 341 -5.26 30.81 3.88
N LYS A 342 -4.90 31.03 2.60
CA LYS A 342 -4.14 32.19 2.16
C LYS A 342 -5.00 33.46 2.13
N ALA A 343 -6.30 33.35 1.87
CA ALA A 343 -7.23 34.46 1.87
C ALA A 343 -7.59 34.92 3.29
N GLY A 344 -7.68 33.99 4.24
CA GLY A 344 -7.96 34.27 5.66
C GLY A 344 -6.79 34.86 6.45
N THR A 345 -5.59 34.92 5.87
CA THR A 345 -4.40 35.53 6.49
C THR A 345 -4.15 36.98 6.04
N LYS A 346 -5.10 37.60 5.34
CA LYS A 346 -5.14 39.02 5.03
C LYS A 346 -6.18 39.72 5.89
#